data_79a02da13e7213b67baee0a3a851ae63
#
_entry.id   79a02da13e7213b67baee0a3a851ae63
#
_cell.length_a   1.000
_cell.length_b   1.000
_cell.length_c   1.000
_cell.angle_alpha   90.00
_cell.angle_beta   90.00
_cell.angle_gamma   90.00
#
_symmetry.space_group_name_H-M   'P 1'
#
loop_
_entity.id
_entity.type
_entity.pdbx_description
1 polymer ?
#
loop_
_entity_poly.entity_id
_entity_poly.type
_entity_poly.pdbx_seq_one_letter_code
_entity_poly.pdbx_strand_id
1 'polypeptide(L)'
;MKILISVDIEGVAGVYHSEQVRAGNPEFERARRLMTAEANAAVCGAFDAGASEVFVNDSHGGFRNMPPDLLDERAQVIQGKPRYLSMVSGVELGVAGVWLVGY
;
A
#
# COMPACT_ATOMS: atom_id res chain seq x y z
N MET A 1 -5.34 -3.48 -18.64
CA MET A 1 -5.36 -4.36 -17.44
C MET A 1 -5.20 -3.49 -16.19
N LYS A 2 -6.07 -3.67 -15.24
CA LYS A 2 -6.02 -2.94 -13.95
C LYS A 2 -5.49 -3.86 -12.87
N ILE A 3 -4.65 -3.35 -11.98
CA ILE A 3 -4.07 -4.10 -10.85
C ILE A 3 -4.41 -3.36 -9.55
N LEU A 4 -4.82 -4.13 -8.54
CA LEU A 4 -4.95 -3.64 -7.17
C LEU A 4 -3.75 -4.14 -6.37
N ILE A 5 -3.07 -3.23 -5.68
CA ILE A 5 -1.98 -3.55 -4.77
C ILE A 5 -2.45 -3.21 -3.36
N SER A 6 -2.67 -4.22 -2.54
CA SER A 6 -3.00 -4.05 -1.12
C SER A 6 -1.70 -4.09 -0.31
N VAL A 7 -1.41 -3.04 0.43
CA VAL A 7 -0.13 -2.86 1.12
C VAL A 7 -0.35 -2.83 2.62
N ASP A 8 0.27 -3.76 3.33
CA ASP A 8 0.36 -3.78 4.78
C ASP A 8 1.79 -3.45 5.21
N ILE A 9 2.08 -3.47 6.50
CA ILE A 9 3.36 -2.99 7.02
C ILE A 9 4.17 -4.07 7.72
N GLU A 10 3.55 -5.04 8.37
CA GLU A 10 4.26 -6.02 9.19
C GLU A 10 5.22 -6.90 8.39
N GLY A 11 4.92 -7.18 7.13
CA GLY A 11 5.76 -7.98 6.25
C GLY A 11 6.77 -7.19 5.43
N VAL A 12 6.88 -5.89 5.64
CA VAL A 12 7.84 -5.02 4.94
C VAL A 12 9.26 -5.30 5.42
N ALA A 13 10.22 -5.36 4.50
CA ALA A 13 11.62 -5.56 4.83
C ALA A 13 12.11 -4.42 5.75
N GLY A 14 12.73 -4.79 6.88
CA GLY A 14 13.16 -3.85 7.90
C GLY A 14 12.17 -3.67 9.05
N VAL A 15 10.97 -4.25 8.93
CA VAL A 15 9.97 -4.27 10.01
C VAL A 15 10.00 -5.66 10.66
N TYR A 16 10.40 -5.71 11.93
CA TYR A 16 10.60 -6.97 12.64
C TYR A 16 10.04 -6.97 14.07
N HIS A 17 9.42 -5.87 14.49
CA HIS A 17 8.91 -5.73 15.85
C HIS A 17 7.60 -4.93 15.84
N SER A 18 6.64 -5.32 16.68
CA SER A 18 5.33 -4.68 16.77
C SER A 18 5.37 -3.19 17.09
N GLU A 19 6.39 -2.74 17.81
CA GLU A 19 6.53 -1.32 18.13
C GLU A 19 6.77 -0.46 16.89
N GLN A 20 7.40 -1.00 15.87
CA GLN A 20 7.71 -0.29 14.63
C GLN A 20 6.45 0.06 13.81
N VAL A 21 5.34 -0.62 14.05
CA VAL A 21 4.10 -0.44 13.26
C VAL A 21 3.03 0.32 14.03
N ARG A 22 3.39 0.87 15.17
CA ARG A 22 2.47 1.56 16.08
C ARG A 22 2.61 3.08 15.91
N ALA A 23 1.50 3.73 15.56
CA ALA A 23 1.45 5.19 15.45
C ALA A 23 1.90 5.85 16.77
N GLY A 24 2.72 6.90 16.66
CA GLY A 24 3.30 7.60 17.80
C GLY A 24 4.67 7.09 18.21
N ASN A 25 5.08 5.91 17.75
CA ASN A 25 6.43 5.41 17.99
C ASN A 25 7.39 6.04 16.97
N PRO A 26 8.59 6.50 17.40
CA PRO A 26 9.56 7.10 16.46
C PRO A 26 9.96 6.18 15.31
N GLU A 27 10.03 4.87 15.54
CA GLU A 27 10.37 3.90 14.48
C GLU A 27 9.26 3.74 13.44
N PHE A 28 8.03 4.10 13.77
CA PHE A 28 6.91 4.03 12.84
C PHE A 28 7.13 4.95 11.63
N GLU A 29 7.71 6.12 11.82
CA GLU A 29 7.99 7.04 10.71
C GLU A 29 8.94 6.41 9.68
N ARG A 30 9.93 5.64 10.14
CA ARG A 30 10.82 4.89 9.25
C ARG A 30 10.08 3.74 8.56
N ALA A 31 9.28 2.99 9.31
CA ALA A 31 8.50 1.88 8.76
C ALA A 31 7.52 2.36 7.68
N ARG A 32 6.89 3.51 7.86
CA ARG A 32 6.00 4.12 6.86
C ARG A 32 6.74 4.37 5.54
N ARG A 33 7.94 4.89 5.60
CA ARG A 33 8.75 5.16 4.39
C ARG A 33 9.15 3.87 3.69
N LEU A 34 9.52 2.84 4.46
CA LEU A 34 9.85 1.52 3.91
C LEU A 34 8.64 0.89 3.23
N MET A 35 7.48 0.96 3.87
CA MET A 35 6.20 0.50 3.31
C MET A 35 5.90 1.20 1.99
N THR A 36 6.03 2.52 1.95
CA THR A 36 5.78 3.32 0.76
C THR A 36 6.74 2.97 -0.38
N ALA A 37 8.02 2.74 -0.06
CA ALA A 37 9.01 2.35 -1.06
C ALA A 37 8.68 0.98 -1.68
N GLU A 38 8.24 0.02 -0.88
CA GLU A 38 7.80 -1.28 -1.42
C GLU A 38 6.55 -1.15 -2.29
N ALA A 39 5.58 -0.33 -1.86
CA ALA A 39 4.40 -0.04 -2.66
C ALA A 39 4.79 0.55 -4.02
N ASN A 40 5.69 1.52 -4.03
CA ASN A 40 6.16 2.14 -5.26
C ASN A 40 6.89 1.17 -6.18
N ALA A 41 7.69 0.26 -5.64
CA ALA A 41 8.34 -0.78 -6.43
C ALA A 41 7.31 -1.68 -7.11
N ALA A 42 6.25 -2.05 -6.39
CA ALA A 42 5.16 -2.86 -6.95
C ALA A 42 4.39 -2.07 -8.04
N VAL A 43 4.13 -0.79 -7.82
CA VAL A 43 3.48 0.08 -8.82
C VAL A 43 4.31 0.14 -10.10
N CYS A 44 5.60 0.38 -9.99
CA CYS A 44 6.50 0.37 -11.14
C CYS A 44 6.46 -0.96 -11.88
N GLY A 45 6.55 -2.07 -11.15
CA GLY A 45 6.49 -3.41 -11.75
C GLY A 45 5.18 -3.66 -12.50
N ALA A 46 4.06 -3.20 -11.94
CA ALA A 46 2.76 -3.36 -12.59
C ALA A 46 2.69 -2.58 -13.92
N PHE A 47 3.13 -1.33 -13.94
CA PHE A 47 3.16 -0.54 -15.17
C PHE A 47 4.15 -1.11 -16.19
N ASP A 48 5.32 -1.55 -15.75
CA ASP A 48 6.32 -2.19 -16.64
C ASP A 48 5.75 -3.46 -17.29
N ALA A 49 4.87 -4.17 -16.59
CA ALA A 49 4.20 -5.35 -17.11
C ALA A 49 2.99 -5.04 -18.00
N GLY A 50 2.66 -3.78 -18.19
CA GLY A 50 1.59 -3.35 -19.10
C GLY A 50 0.26 -2.98 -18.43
N ALA A 51 0.21 -2.79 -17.12
CA ALA A 51 -0.99 -2.31 -16.47
C ALA A 51 -1.37 -0.92 -17.00
N SER A 52 -2.66 -0.71 -17.22
CA SER A 52 -3.20 0.58 -17.65
C SER A 52 -3.54 1.47 -16.45
N GLU A 53 -3.94 0.86 -15.34
CA GLU A 53 -4.26 1.54 -14.08
C GLU A 53 -3.79 0.67 -12.91
N VAL A 54 -3.29 1.33 -11.87
CA VAL A 54 -2.87 0.67 -10.64
C VAL A 54 -3.54 1.38 -9.47
N PHE A 55 -4.29 0.62 -8.68
CA PHE A 55 -4.88 1.07 -7.42
C PHE A 55 -4.00 0.58 -6.27
N VAL A 56 -3.72 1.45 -5.33
CA VAL A 56 -2.95 1.11 -4.12
C VAL A 56 -3.84 1.31 -2.90
N ASN A 57 -4.05 0.23 -2.15
CA ASN A 57 -4.83 0.25 -0.92
C ASN A 57 -3.87 0.27 0.26
N ASP A 58 -3.94 1.34 1.06
CA ASP A 58 -3.22 1.45 2.33
C ASP A 58 -3.98 0.63 3.36
N SER A 59 -3.43 -0.53 3.75
CA SER A 59 -4.17 -1.59 4.42
C SER A 59 -3.80 -1.81 5.89
N HIS A 60 -2.91 -0.99 6.46
CA HIS A 60 -2.53 -1.14 7.87
C HIS A 60 -3.33 -0.22 8.79
N GLY A 61 -3.83 -0.76 9.89
CA GLY A 61 -4.43 0.00 10.98
C GLY A 61 -5.57 0.93 10.54
N GLY A 62 -5.36 2.23 10.66
CA GLY A 62 -6.32 3.26 10.26
C GLY A 62 -6.31 3.59 8.77
N PHE A 63 -5.53 2.87 7.96
CA PHE A 63 -5.40 3.07 6.52
C PHE A 63 -4.83 4.45 6.15
N ARG A 64 -3.87 4.91 6.95
CA ARG A 64 -3.26 6.24 6.83
C ARG A 64 -1.75 6.18 7.06
N ASN A 65 -1.07 5.24 6.43
CA ASN A 65 0.35 4.97 6.74
C ASN A 65 1.29 5.54 5.69
N MET A 66 0.94 5.41 4.41
CA MET A 66 1.81 5.86 3.32
C MET A 66 1.58 7.34 3.03
N PRO A 67 2.61 8.20 3.15
CA PRO A 67 2.45 9.60 2.78
C PRO A 67 2.10 9.72 1.30
N PRO A 68 0.97 10.38 0.94
CA PRO A 68 0.54 10.44 -0.46
C PRO A 68 1.53 11.14 -1.38
N ASP A 69 2.27 12.10 -0.85
CA ASP A 69 3.28 12.84 -1.61
C ASP A 69 4.52 12.01 -1.95
N LEU A 70 4.71 10.85 -1.29
CA LEU A 70 5.81 9.94 -1.56
C LEU A 70 5.39 8.76 -2.46
N LEU A 71 4.09 8.59 -2.70
CA LEU A 71 3.60 7.54 -3.58
C LEU A 71 3.82 7.91 -5.05
N ASP A 72 4.00 6.88 -5.88
CA ASP A 72 4.10 7.05 -7.33
C ASP A 72 2.85 7.79 -7.83
N GLU A 73 3.04 8.88 -8.55
CA GLU A 73 1.94 9.75 -8.99
C GLU A 73 0.98 9.09 -9.97
N ARG A 74 1.39 7.97 -10.59
CA ARG A 74 0.53 7.20 -11.48
C ARG A 74 -0.48 6.32 -10.74
N ALA A 75 -0.22 6.05 -9.45
CA ALA A 75 -1.12 5.22 -8.65
C ALA A 75 -2.37 5.99 -8.23
N GLN A 76 -3.49 5.28 -8.23
CA GLN A 76 -4.73 5.77 -7.63
C GLN A 76 -4.81 5.18 -6.23
N VAL A 77 -4.84 6.03 -5.20
CA VAL A 77 -4.62 5.61 -3.82
C VAL A 77 -5.92 5.55 -3.04
N ILE A 78 -6.13 4.46 -2.33
CA ILE A 78 -7.28 4.25 -1.45
C ILE A 78 -6.76 4.31 -0.02
N GLN A 79 -7.09 5.37 0.70
CA GLN A 79 -6.61 5.63 2.06
C GLN A 79 -7.75 6.11 2.97
N GLY A 80 -7.58 5.87 4.27
CA GLY A 80 -8.47 6.40 5.29
C GLY A 80 -9.76 5.63 5.48
N LYS A 81 -10.56 6.12 6.41
CA LYS A 81 -11.87 5.57 6.78
C LYS A 81 -12.94 6.67 6.66
N PRO A 82 -14.22 6.32 6.47
CA PRO A 82 -14.76 4.96 6.33
C PRO A 82 -14.38 4.31 5.02
N ARG A 83 -14.43 2.97 4.98
CA ARG A 83 -13.98 2.22 3.80
C ARG A 83 -14.83 0.99 3.53
N TYR A 84 -15.22 0.80 2.27
CA TYR A 84 -15.87 -0.40 1.77
C TYR A 84 -14.81 -1.47 1.46
N LEU A 85 -15.07 -2.72 1.83
CA LEU A 85 -14.19 -3.88 1.60
C LEU A 85 -12.81 -3.82 2.26
N SER A 86 -12.58 -2.91 3.21
CA SER A 86 -11.38 -2.90 4.04
C SER A 86 -10.07 -3.03 3.25
N MET A 87 -9.26 -4.05 3.53
CA MET A 87 -7.94 -4.25 2.94
C MET A 87 -7.96 -4.65 1.46
N VAL A 88 -9.11 -4.98 0.91
CA VAL A 88 -9.27 -5.29 -0.50
C VAL A 88 -10.20 -4.32 -1.24
N SER A 89 -10.45 -3.17 -0.63
CA SER A 89 -11.18 -2.10 -1.32
C SER A 89 -10.48 -1.75 -2.62
N GLY A 90 -11.23 -1.69 -3.70
CA GLY A 90 -10.70 -1.55 -5.06
C GLY A 90 -10.86 -2.81 -5.89
N VAL A 91 -11.08 -3.97 -5.27
CA VAL A 91 -11.28 -5.23 -6.00
C VAL A 91 -12.52 -5.17 -6.91
N GLU A 92 -13.49 -4.33 -6.55
CA GLU A 92 -14.72 -4.10 -7.30
C GLU A 92 -14.53 -3.27 -8.57
N LEU A 93 -13.34 -2.72 -8.80
CA LEU A 93 -13.06 -1.80 -9.90
C LEU A 93 -12.67 -2.50 -11.21
N GLY A 94 -12.91 -3.79 -11.33
CA GLY A 94 -12.62 -4.53 -12.55
C GLY A 94 -11.15 -4.88 -12.71
N VAL A 95 -10.47 -5.14 -11.60
CA VAL A 95 -9.04 -5.49 -11.61
C VAL A 95 -8.81 -6.89 -12.13
N ALA A 96 -7.72 -7.08 -12.87
CA ALA A 96 -7.31 -8.38 -13.38
C ALA A 96 -6.53 -9.20 -12.34
N GLY A 97 -5.97 -8.53 -11.32
CA GLY A 97 -5.22 -9.19 -10.27
C GLY A 97 -5.10 -8.35 -9.01
N VAL A 98 -4.85 -9.01 -7.90
CA VAL A 98 -4.61 -8.40 -6.60
C VAL A 98 -3.24 -8.86 -6.10
N TRP A 99 -2.38 -7.92 -5.79
CA TRP A 99 -1.07 -8.18 -5.21
C TRP A 99 -1.07 -7.81 -3.73
N LEU A 100 -0.53 -8.69 -2.91
CA LEU A 100 -0.39 -8.44 -1.47
C LEU A 100 1.08 -8.13 -1.17
N VAL A 101 1.33 -6.94 -0.68
CA VAL A 101 2.67 -6.44 -0.39
C VAL A 101 2.77 -6.10 1.08
N GLY A 102 3.84 -6.53 1.74
CA GLY A 102 4.08 -6.23 3.15
C GLY A 102 3.15 -6.94 4.15
N TYR A 103 2.57 -8.01 3.73
CA TYR A 103 1.71 -8.83 4.60
C TYR A 103 2.53 -9.77 5.46
#